data_d4e53252dcd769aacc28e9cb2ac10be5
#
_entry.id   d4e53252dcd769aacc28e9cb2ac10be5
#
_cell.length_a   1.000
_cell.length_b   1.000
_cell.length_c   1.000
_cell.angle_alpha   90.00
_cell.angle_beta   90.00
_cell.angle_gamma   90.00
#
_symmetry.space_group_name_H-M   'P 1'
#
loop_
_entity.id
_entity.type
_entity.pdbx_description
1 polymer ?
#
loop_
_entity_poly.entity_id
_entity_poly.type
_entity_poly.pdbx_seq_one_letter_code
_entity_poly.pdbx_strand_id
1 'polypeptide(L)'
;MFDMGFISDVRFLLRRLPNPTQRLNMLFSATMAQKVMELAYEHMNQAQLVKIEADSPAVERIQQMVYHPANHEKIALLLGLITTLKPARSIIFANTKHATIRIWEYLQGNKFPAAIISGDIHQNKREKLLKKFHDGDYSILVATDVASRGLHIPDVTHVFNYDLPELGEDYVHRIGRTARIGKSGTAISFACEDYAMNLIDIESYIKQSIPATSMSNELLIDPAPPVKMEKARAPSSANQRARRRKGPSRSHNRRNRQAL
;
A
#
# COMPACT_ATOMS: atom_id res chain seq x y z
N MET A 1 -8.78 6.08 -3.59
CA MET A 1 -9.13 6.37 -4.99
C MET A 1 -8.49 7.68 -5.46
N PHE A 2 -8.58 8.76 -4.69
CA PHE A 2 -8.01 10.05 -5.08
C PHE A 2 -6.49 10.02 -5.25
N ASP A 3 -5.78 9.37 -4.34
CA ASP A 3 -4.32 9.27 -4.35
C ASP A 3 -3.78 8.32 -5.42
N MET A 4 -4.64 7.50 -6.02
CA MET A 4 -4.29 6.64 -7.15
C MET A 4 -4.48 7.30 -8.52
N GLY A 5 -4.77 8.62 -8.55
CA GLY A 5 -4.97 9.37 -9.78
C GLY A 5 -6.32 9.19 -10.48
N PHE A 6 -7.26 8.44 -9.91
CA PHE A 6 -8.58 8.18 -10.52
C PHE A 6 -9.58 9.32 -10.41
N ILE A 7 -9.19 10.48 -9.87
CA ILE A 7 -10.13 11.60 -9.71
C ILE A 7 -10.69 12.10 -11.05
N SER A 8 -9.88 12.10 -12.11
CA SER A 8 -10.30 12.46 -13.46
C SER A 8 -11.32 11.46 -14.03
N ASP A 9 -11.11 10.17 -13.80
CA ASP A 9 -12.01 9.11 -14.27
C ASP A 9 -13.33 9.15 -13.49
N VAL A 10 -13.28 9.38 -12.19
CA VAL A 10 -14.49 9.56 -11.35
C VAL A 10 -15.29 10.78 -11.83
N ARG A 11 -14.64 11.93 -12.03
CA ARG A 11 -15.29 13.13 -12.57
C ARG A 11 -15.89 12.89 -13.96
N PHE A 12 -15.17 12.17 -14.82
CA PHE A 12 -15.65 11.81 -16.14
C PHE A 12 -16.93 10.95 -16.09
N LEU A 13 -16.99 9.97 -15.19
CA LEU A 13 -18.19 9.15 -14.99
C LEU A 13 -19.34 9.98 -14.40
N LEU A 14 -19.08 10.76 -13.35
CA LEU A 14 -20.10 11.54 -12.67
C LEU A 14 -20.75 12.60 -13.56
N ARG A 15 -20.01 13.19 -14.52
CA ARG A 15 -20.55 14.14 -15.52
C ARG A 15 -21.50 13.49 -16.55
N ARG A 16 -21.49 12.15 -16.70
CA ARG A 16 -22.40 11.41 -17.58
C ARG A 16 -23.67 10.93 -16.91
N LEU A 17 -23.73 11.03 -15.60
CA LEU A 17 -24.92 10.69 -14.82
C LEU A 17 -25.96 11.82 -14.92
N PRO A 18 -27.24 11.54 -14.65
CA PRO A 18 -28.27 12.57 -14.52
C PRO A 18 -27.85 13.68 -13.52
N ASN A 19 -28.51 14.83 -13.62
CA ASN A 19 -28.24 15.95 -12.73
C ASN A 19 -28.25 15.50 -11.26
N PRO A 20 -27.35 16.00 -10.39
CA PRO A 20 -27.32 15.67 -8.96
C PRO A 20 -28.66 15.83 -8.22
N THR A 21 -29.53 16.73 -8.70
CA THR A 21 -30.89 16.91 -8.14
C THR A 21 -31.87 15.79 -8.50
N GLN A 22 -31.57 15.00 -9.53
CA GLN A 22 -32.43 13.92 -10.03
C GLN A 22 -31.96 12.54 -9.58
N ARG A 23 -30.95 12.46 -8.74
CA ARG A 23 -30.37 11.20 -8.26
C ARG A 23 -30.02 11.26 -6.78
N LEU A 24 -30.09 10.13 -6.11
CA LEU A 24 -29.55 9.98 -4.77
C LEU A 24 -28.03 9.81 -4.87
N ASN A 25 -27.29 10.70 -4.18
CA ASN A 25 -25.84 10.59 -4.07
C ASN A 25 -25.48 10.31 -2.61
N MET A 26 -24.66 9.29 -2.41
CA MET A 26 -24.11 8.96 -1.09
C MET A 26 -22.59 8.82 -1.22
N LEU A 27 -21.86 9.48 -0.31
CA LEU A 27 -20.42 9.42 -0.22
C LEU A 27 -20.05 8.86 1.14
N PHE A 28 -19.28 7.78 1.15
CA PHE A 28 -18.76 7.18 2.36
C PHE A 28 -17.25 7.30 2.37
N SER A 29 -16.70 7.89 3.43
CA SER A 29 -15.27 8.05 3.63
C SER A 29 -14.94 7.94 5.11
N ALA A 30 -13.84 7.28 5.43
CA ALA A 30 -13.30 7.27 6.80
C ALA A 30 -12.67 8.63 7.17
N THR A 31 -12.23 9.38 6.17
CA THR A 31 -11.56 10.67 6.32
C THR A 31 -12.19 11.69 5.38
N MET A 32 -12.35 12.92 5.85
CA MET A 32 -12.94 14.02 5.07
C MET A 32 -11.84 14.97 4.57
N ALA A 33 -10.87 14.39 3.82
CA ALA A 33 -9.83 15.18 3.17
C ALA A 33 -10.43 16.24 2.22
N GLN A 34 -9.75 17.36 2.05
CA GLN A 34 -10.22 18.49 1.24
C GLN A 34 -10.69 18.05 -0.16
N LYS A 35 -9.95 17.17 -0.84
CA LYS A 35 -10.31 16.62 -2.17
C LYS A 35 -11.63 15.86 -2.17
N VAL A 36 -11.96 15.18 -1.06
CA VAL A 36 -13.24 14.46 -0.89
C VAL A 36 -14.37 15.44 -0.76
N MET A 37 -14.18 16.52 0.03
CA MET A 37 -15.16 17.59 0.19
C MET A 37 -15.41 18.32 -1.12
N GLU A 38 -14.37 18.64 -1.90
CA GLU A 38 -14.49 19.25 -3.23
C GLU A 38 -15.36 18.40 -4.17
N LEU A 39 -15.12 17.07 -4.22
CA LEU A 39 -15.93 16.18 -5.04
C LEU A 39 -17.39 16.10 -4.59
N ALA A 40 -17.63 16.09 -3.28
CA ALA A 40 -18.98 16.12 -2.72
C ALA A 40 -19.69 17.41 -3.14
N TYR A 41 -19.02 18.56 -3.01
CA TYR A 41 -19.56 19.84 -3.41
C TYR A 41 -19.87 19.91 -4.91
N GLU A 42 -18.98 19.40 -5.77
CA GLU A 42 -19.16 19.42 -7.24
C GLU A 42 -20.31 18.52 -7.72
N HIS A 43 -20.57 17.40 -7.05
CA HIS A 43 -21.38 16.31 -7.61
C HIS A 43 -22.57 15.86 -6.74
N MET A 44 -22.75 16.44 -5.56
CA MET A 44 -23.90 16.17 -4.68
C MET A 44 -24.79 17.41 -4.59
N ASN A 45 -26.06 17.19 -4.31
CA ASN A 45 -27.02 18.26 -4.10
C ASN A 45 -27.33 18.40 -2.61
N GLN A 46 -26.98 19.53 -2.00
CA GLN A 46 -27.21 19.84 -0.59
C GLN A 46 -26.93 18.66 0.36
N ALA A 47 -25.72 18.07 0.21
CA ALA A 47 -25.35 16.87 0.95
C ALA A 47 -25.39 17.12 2.46
N GLN A 48 -26.11 16.27 3.17
CA GLN A 48 -26.10 16.26 4.63
C GLN A 48 -24.88 15.46 5.10
N LEU A 49 -24.04 16.10 5.93
CA LEU A 49 -22.90 15.42 6.55
C LEU A 49 -23.38 14.68 7.80
N VAL A 50 -23.23 13.34 7.77
CA VAL A 50 -23.42 12.51 8.96
C VAL A 50 -22.03 12.03 9.40
N LYS A 51 -21.57 12.56 10.54
CA LYS A 51 -20.29 12.17 11.14
C LYS A 51 -20.56 11.25 12.33
N ILE A 52 -20.01 10.05 12.27
CA ILE A 52 -19.99 9.14 13.41
C ILE A 52 -18.65 9.35 14.10
N GLU A 53 -18.69 9.91 15.30
CA GLU A 53 -17.49 9.98 16.14
C GLU A 53 -17.31 8.60 16.77
N ALA A 54 -16.17 7.97 16.50
CA ALA A 54 -15.83 6.74 17.20
C ALA A 54 -15.54 7.09 18.67
N ASP A 55 -16.21 6.43 19.61
CA ASP A 55 -16.06 6.63 21.06
C ASP A 55 -14.64 6.36 21.57
N SER A 56 -13.81 5.72 20.79
CA SER A 56 -12.36 5.55 20.99
C SER A 56 -11.71 5.36 19.63
N PRO A 57 -10.76 6.21 19.23
CA PRO A 57 -10.04 5.98 18.01
C PRO A 57 -9.32 4.62 18.12
N ALA A 58 -9.37 3.84 17.03
CA ALA A 58 -8.62 2.56 16.94
C ALA A 58 -7.14 2.73 17.31
N VAL A 59 -6.64 3.96 17.23
CA VAL A 59 -5.31 4.42 17.63
C VAL A 59 -5.00 4.16 19.10
N GLU A 60 -5.98 4.30 20.02
CA GLU A 60 -5.76 4.10 21.47
C GLU A 60 -5.45 2.65 21.87
N ARG A 61 -5.87 1.69 21.03
CA ARG A 61 -5.63 0.26 21.27
C ARG A 61 -4.33 -0.23 20.64
N ILE A 62 -3.61 0.65 19.94
CA ILE A 62 -2.35 0.32 19.27
C ILE A 62 -1.22 0.83 20.16
N GLN A 63 -0.38 -0.08 20.62
CA GLN A 63 0.87 0.29 21.26
C GLN A 63 1.78 0.90 20.19
N GLN A 64 2.04 2.19 20.29
CA GLN A 64 2.86 2.92 19.35
C GLN A 64 4.23 3.20 19.94
N MET A 65 5.28 3.12 19.11
CA MET A 65 6.63 3.49 19.48
C MET A 65 7.41 4.01 18.27
N VAL A 66 8.33 4.93 18.51
CA VAL A 66 9.22 5.47 17.48
C VAL A 66 10.68 5.27 17.86
N TYR A 67 11.46 4.84 16.86
CA TYR A 67 12.91 4.77 16.91
C TYR A 67 13.52 5.84 16.02
N HIS A 68 14.71 6.31 16.33
CA HIS A 68 15.44 7.31 15.57
C HIS A 68 16.74 6.72 15.00
N PRO A 69 16.67 5.76 14.07
CA PRO A 69 17.85 5.20 13.43
C PRO A 69 18.43 6.19 12.41
N ALA A 70 19.72 6.14 12.19
CA ALA A 70 20.31 6.70 10.99
C ALA A 70 19.83 5.94 9.73
N ASN A 71 19.83 6.60 8.58
CA ASN A 71 19.34 5.99 7.33
C ASN A 71 20.02 4.64 7.00
N HIS A 72 21.31 4.50 7.31
CA HIS A 72 22.05 3.26 7.07
C HIS A 72 21.75 2.16 8.09
N GLU A 73 21.25 2.49 9.28
CA GLU A 73 20.92 1.54 10.34
C GLU A 73 19.52 0.93 10.20
N LYS A 74 18.63 1.54 9.38
CA LYS A 74 17.22 1.13 9.29
C LYS A 74 17.02 -0.36 8.99
N ILE A 75 17.82 -0.93 8.10
CA ILE A 75 17.73 -2.36 7.75
C ILE A 75 18.18 -3.23 8.93
N ALA A 76 19.31 -2.89 9.56
CA ALA A 76 19.83 -3.62 10.73
C ALA A 76 18.80 -3.62 11.88
N LEU A 77 18.23 -2.45 12.17
CA LEU A 77 17.19 -2.29 13.18
C LEU A 77 15.92 -3.08 12.85
N LEU A 78 15.44 -3.01 11.61
CA LEU A 78 14.24 -3.73 11.17
C LEU A 78 14.40 -5.24 11.38
N LEU A 79 15.52 -5.79 10.93
CA LEU A 79 15.81 -7.23 11.06
C LEU A 79 15.97 -7.64 12.54
N GLY A 80 16.61 -6.80 13.34
CA GLY A 80 16.76 -7.02 14.78
C GLY A 80 15.40 -7.03 15.51
N LEU A 81 14.54 -6.06 15.22
CA LEU A 81 13.19 -6.00 15.78
C LEU A 81 12.35 -7.22 15.38
N ILE A 82 12.38 -7.63 14.12
CA ILE A 82 11.66 -8.83 13.67
C ILE A 82 12.18 -10.09 14.36
N THR A 83 13.50 -10.19 14.53
CA THR A 83 14.14 -11.34 15.20
C THR A 83 13.79 -11.41 16.67
N THR A 84 13.76 -10.26 17.35
CA THR A 84 13.48 -10.16 18.79
C THR A 84 12.00 -10.32 19.10
N LEU A 85 11.14 -9.60 18.37
CA LEU A 85 9.70 -9.58 18.63
C LEU A 85 8.96 -10.80 18.07
N LYS A 86 9.51 -11.43 17.04
CA LYS A 86 8.94 -12.61 16.36
C LYS A 86 7.45 -12.43 16.05
N PRO A 87 7.07 -11.37 15.34
CA PRO A 87 5.67 -11.08 15.06
C PRO A 87 5.02 -12.22 14.30
N ALA A 88 3.85 -12.68 14.75
CA ALA A 88 3.12 -13.74 14.07
C ALA A 88 2.76 -13.35 12.63
N ARG A 89 2.34 -12.11 12.44
CA ARG A 89 2.13 -11.47 11.13
C ARG A 89 2.46 -10.00 11.21
N SER A 90 3.17 -9.48 10.22
CA SER A 90 3.52 -8.06 10.16
C SER A 90 3.36 -7.47 8.75
N ILE A 91 3.14 -6.17 8.71
CA ILE A 91 3.22 -5.39 7.48
C ILE A 91 4.28 -4.32 7.64
N ILE A 92 5.11 -4.14 6.62
CA ILE A 92 6.17 -3.13 6.57
C ILE A 92 5.82 -2.14 5.47
N PHE A 93 5.64 -0.88 5.85
CA PHE A 93 5.36 0.21 4.93
C PHE A 93 6.62 0.99 4.60
N ALA A 94 6.82 1.24 3.31
CA ALA A 94 7.81 2.17 2.80
C ALA A 94 7.19 3.13 1.78
N ASN A 95 7.74 4.34 1.66
CA ASN A 95 7.17 5.39 0.82
C ASN A 95 7.39 5.15 -0.67
N THR A 96 8.44 4.39 -1.04
CA THR A 96 8.79 4.17 -2.45
C THR A 96 8.81 2.68 -2.80
N LYS A 97 8.51 2.39 -4.07
CA LYS A 97 8.64 1.04 -4.63
C LYS A 97 10.08 0.51 -4.51
N HIS A 98 11.07 1.38 -4.71
CA HIS A 98 12.47 1.01 -4.59
C HIS A 98 12.83 0.57 -3.16
N ALA A 99 12.35 1.31 -2.16
CA ALA A 99 12.55 0.95 -0.75
C ALA A 99 11.88 -0.39 -0.42
N THR A 100 10.65 -0.64 -0.91
CA THR A 100 9.98 -1.92 -0.68
C THR A 100 10.74 -3.10 -1.28
N ILE A 101 11.31 -2.95 -2.48
CA ILE A 101 12.14 -3.99 -3.12
C ILE A 101 13.40 -4.23 -2.27
N ARG A 102 14.11 -3.17 -1.88
CA ARG A 102 15.32 -3.27 -1.05
C ARG A 102 15.04 -3.98 0.27
N ILE A 103 13.98 -3.61 0.97
CA ILE A 103 13.57 -4.26 2.22
C ILE A 103 13.32 -5.76 1.99
N TRP A 104 12.56 -6.09 0.96
CA TRP A 104 12.24 -7.48 0.63
C TRP A 104 13.50 -8.30 0.29
N GLU A 105 14.45 -7.74 -0.46
CA GLU A 105 15.72 -8.38 -0.82
C GLU A 105 16.56 -8.72 0.43
N TYR A 106 16.61 -7.82 1.41
CA TYR A 106 17.27 -8.09 2.69
C TYR A 106 16.52 -9.12 3.53
N LEU A 107 15.19 -9.07 3.58
CA LEU A 107 14.39 -10.08 4.26
C LEU A 107 14.63 -11.48 3.68
N GLN A 108 14.69 -11.61 2.35
CA GLN A 108 15.00 -12.87 1.69
C GLN A 108 16.43 -13.33 2.00
N GLY A 109 17.42 -12.44 1.96
CA GLY A 109 18.82 -12.74 2.32
C GLY A 109 18.96 -13.29 3.74
N ASN A 110 18.11 -12.78 4.65
CA ASN A 110 18.07 -13.21 6.05
C ASN A 110 17.02 -14.32 6.32
N LYS A 111 16.51 -14.98 5.27
CA LYS A 111 15.59 -16.14 5.32
C LYS A 111 14.24 -15.87 6.00
N PHE A 112 13.77 -14.63 6.01
CA PHE A 112 12.43 -14.31 6.47
C PHE A 112 11.38 -14.60 5.39
N PRO A 113 10.25 -15.27 5.72
CA PRO A 113 9.18 -15.56 4.77
C PRO A 113 8.38 -14.27 4.49
N ALA A 114 8.87 -13.47 3.53
CA ALA A 114 8.30 -12.19 3.17
C ALA A 114 7.75 -12.16 1.74
N ALA A 115 6.61 -11.51 1.56
CA ALA A 115 6.04 -11.16 0.27
C ALA A 115 6.07 -9.65 0.06
N ILE A 116 6.16 -9.23 -1.22
CA ILE A 116 6.07 -7.81 -1.61
C ILE A 116 4.80 -7.58 -2.43
N ILE A 117 4.10 -6.49 -2.13
CA ILE A 117 2.99 -5.99 -2.94
C ILE A 117 3.37 -4.62 -3.50
N SER A 118 3.39 -4.53 -4.83
CA SER A 118 3.64 -3.28 -5.56
C SER A 118 2.54 -3.03 -6.59
N GLY A 119 2.42 -1.77 -7.04
CA GLY A 119 1.40 -1.38 -8.04
C GLY A 119 1.48 -2.11 -9.37
N ASP A 120 2.66 -2.62 -9.74
CA ASP A 120 2.89 -3.31 -11.03
C ASP A 120 2.43 -4.79 -11.02
N ILE A 121 1.99 -5.31 -9.89
CA ILE A 121 1.57 -6.70 -9.78
C ILE A 121 0.13 -6.82 -10.30
N HIS A 122 -0.09 -7.69 -11.30
CA HIS A 122 -1.42 -8.01 -11.78
C HIS A 122 -2.34 -8.49 -10.66
N GLN A 123 -3.62 -8.11 -10.72
CA GLN A 123 -4.62 -8.37 -9.68
C GLN A 123 -4.67 -9.85 -9.24
N ASN A 124 -4.68 -10.79 -10.20
CA ASN A 124 -4.71 -12.23 -9.90
C ASN A 124 -3.49 -12.72 -9.09
N LYS A 125 -2.31 -12.12 -9.34
CA LYS A 125 -1.09 -12.45 -8.57
C LYS A 125 -1.15 -11.83 -7.18
N ARG A 126 -1.70 -10.64 -7.06
CA ARG A 126 -1.91 -9.93 -5.79
C ARG A 126 -2.83 -10.72 -4.86
N GLU A 127 -3.96 -11.22 -5.37
CA GLU A 127 -4.89 -12.07 -4.62
C GLU A 127 -4.23 -13.36 -4.12
N LYS A 128 -3.43 -14.01 -4.97
CA LYS A 128 -2.68 -15.20 -4.57
C LYS A 128 -1.65 -14.92 -3.48
N LEU A 129 -0.97 -13.76 -3.54
CA LEU A 129 -0.01 -13.35 -2.50
C LEU A 129 -0.71 -13.07 -1.17
N LEU A 130 -1.85 -12.37 -1.22
CA LEU A 130 -2.66 -12.11 -0.02
C LEU A 130 -3.22 -13.39 0.59
N LYS A 131 -3.67 -14.34 -0.25
CA LYS A 131 -4.11 -15.65 0.24
C LYS A 131 -2.98 -16.37 0.96
N LYS A 132 -1.79 -16.44 0.38
CA LYS A 132 -0.61 -17.04 1.02
C LYS A 132 -0.22 -16.35 2.33
N PHE A 133 -0.34 -15.02 2.39
CA PHE A 133 -0.14 -14.26 3.62
C PHE A 133 -1.22 -14.57 4.66
N HIS A 134 -2.46 -14.74 4.25
CA HIS A 134 -3.56 -15.16 5.12
C HIS A 134 -3.35 -16.59 5.66
N ASP A 135 -2.91 -17.50 4.79
CA ASP A 135 -2.71 -18.93 5.11
C ASP A 135 -1.43 -19.16 5.94
N GLY A 136 -0.59 -18.12 6.10
CA GLY A 136 0.63 -18.18 6.93
C GLY A 136 1.89 -18.61 6.21
N ASP A 137 1.86 -18.82 4.87
CA ASP A 137 3.05 -19.10 4.05
C ASP A 137 4.07 -17.93 4.10
N TYR A 138 3.55 -16.71 4.29
CA TYR A 138 4.33 -15.51 4.53
C TYR A 138 3.92 -14.90 5.87
N SER A 139 4.88 -14.58 6.74
CA SER A 139 4.65 -13.85 7.98
C SER A 139 4.82 -12.34 7.83
N ILE A 140 5.46 -11.89 6.74
CA ILE A 140 5.82 -10.49 6.51
C ILE A 140 5.29 -10.05 5.15
N LEU A 141 4.59 -8.91 5.12
CA LEU A 141 4.15 -8.25 3.90
C LEU A 141 4.85 -6.90 3.77
N VAL A 142 5.52 -6.63 2.64
CA VAL A 142 6.14 -5.35 2.35
C VAL A 142 5.31 -4.61 1.30
N ALA A 143 4.92 -3.38 1.56
CA ALA A 143 4.04 -2.62 0.68
C ALA A 143 4.29 -1.11 0.73
N THR A 144 3.84 -0.40 -0.31
CA THR A 144 3.59 1.03 -0.26
C THR A 144 2.11 1.29 0.06
N ASP A 145 1.75 2.52 0.47
CA ASP A 145 0.36 2.90 0.71
C ASP A 145 -0.53 2.63 -0.50
N VAL A 146 -0.10 3.11 -1.68
CA VAL A 146 -0.85 2.93 -2.94
C VAL A 146 -1.09 1.46 -3.25
N ALA A 147 -0.10 0.60 -3.01
CA ALA A 147 -0.21 -0.82 -3.29
C ALA A 147 -1.11 -1.57 -2.29
N SER A 148 -1.23 -1.07 -1.06
CA SER A 148 -2.02 -1.67 0.02
C SER A 148 -3.45 -1.16 0.09
N ARG A 149 -3.75 -0.01 -0.52
CA ARG A 149 -5.10 0.57 -0.54
C ARG A 149 -6.08 -0.31 -1.34
N GLY A 150 -7.29 -0.42 -0.84
CA GLY A 150 -8.33 -1.27 -1.43
C GLY A 150 -8.11 -2.77 -1.29
N LEU A 151 -7.06 -3.20 -0.61
CA LEU A 151 -6.82 -4.60 -0.32
C LEU A 151 -7.38 -4.99 1.05
N HIS A 152 -8.06 -6.11 1.08
CA HIS A 152 -8.40 -6.76 2.34
C HIS A 152 -7.16 -7.49 2.87
N ILE A 153 -6.31 -6.75 3.60
CA ILE A 153 -5.16 -7.33 4.29
C ILE A 153 -5.68 -7.89 5.62
N PRO A 154 -5.40 -9.18 5.92
CA PRO A 154 -5.75 -9.77 7.21
C PRO A 154 -5.15 -8.98 8.36
N ASP A 155 -5.76 -9.06 9.53
CA ASP A 155 -5.25 -8.42 10.73
C ASP A 155 -3.81 -8.87 11.01
N VAL A 156 -2.92 -7.89 11.16
CA VAL A 156 -1.54 -8.12 11.53
C VAL A 156 -1.32 -7.79 13.00
N THR A 157 -0.34 -8.43 13.62
CA THR A 157 0.03 -8.12 15.00
C THR A 157 0.92 -6.88 15.10
N HIS A 158 1.74 -6.65 14.07
CA HIS A 158 2.71 -5.55 14.03
C HIS A 158 2.62 -4.80 12.70
N VAL A 159 2.70 -3.48 12.80
CA VAL A 159 2.91 -2.58 11.66
C VAL A 159 4.27 -1.90 11.83
N PHE A 160 5.11 -2.00 10.83
CA PHE A 160 6.37 -1.26 10.78
C PHE A 160 6.25 -0.14 9.75
N ASN A 161 6.35 1.11 10.18
CA ASN A 161 6.54 2.26 9.30
C ASN A 161 8.05 2.43 9.09
N TYR A 162 8.61 1.67 8.15
CA TYR A 162 10.02 1.77 7.77
C TYR A 162 10.38 3.18 7.28
N ASP A 163 9.47 3.80 6.54
CA ASP A 163 9.46 5.23 6.23
C ASP A 163 8.19 5.83 6.82
N LEU A 164 8.31 6.93 7.58
CA LEU A 164 7.13 7.68 8.03
C LEU A 164 6.41 8.27 6.82
N PRO A 165 5.07 8.22 6.75
CA PRO A 165 4.32 8.88 5.70
C PRO A 165 4.37 10.39 5.87
N GLU A 166 4.09 11.13 4.79
CA GLU A 166 4.02 12.60 4.82
C GLU A 166 2.76 13.11 5.52
N LEU A 167 1.67 12.35 5.49
CA LEU A 167 0.38 12.75 6.02
C LEU A 167 0.01 11.91 7.25
N GLY A 168 -0.48 12.58 8.31
CA GLY A 168 -0.99 11.91 9.50
C GLY A 168 -2.17 10.97 9.22
N GLU A 169 -2.99 11.27 8.22
CA GLU A 169 -4.06 10.40 7.74
C GLU A 169 -3.52 9.04 7.25
N ASP A 170 -2.44 9.05 6.45
CA ASP A 170 -1.82 7.83 5.96
C ASP A 170 -1.20 7.01 7.10
N TYR A 171 -0.64 7.69 8.11
CA TYR A 171 -0.16 7.04 9.32
C TYR A 171 -1.27 6.25 10.02
N VAL A 172 -2.42 6.87 10.25
CA VAL A 172 -3.59 6.23 10.87
C VAL A 172 -4.09 5.05 10.02
N HIS A 173 -4.13 5.20 8.71
CA HIS A 173 -4.49 4.13 7.78
C HIS A 173 -3.52 2.95 7.82
N ARG A 174 -2.21 3.20 8.00
CA ARG A 174 -1.20 2.15 8.13
C ARG A 174 -1.35 1.40 9.44
N ILE A 175 -1.35 2.13 10.57
CA ILE A 175 -1.45 1.50 11.89
C ILE A 175 -2.79 0.81 12.11
N GLY A 176 -3.87 1.30 11.49
CA GLY A 176 -5.18 0.65 11.47
C GLY A 176 -5.22 -0.71 10.73
N ARG A 177 -4.08 -1.24 10.27
CA ARG A 177 -3.96 -2.64 9.81
C ARG A 177 -3.81 -3.60 10.98
N THR A 178 -3.52 -3.11 12.17
CA THR A 178 -3.50 -3.90 13.42
C THR A 178 -4.62 -3.49 14.37
N ALA A 179 -4.75 -4.16 15.49
CA ALA A 179 -5.71 -3.86 16.55
C ALA A 179 -7.19 -3.86 16.12
N ARG A 180 -7.58 -4.67 15.13
CA ARG A 180 -8.97 -4.78 14.71
C ARG A 180 -9.75 -5.73 15.63
N ILE A 181 -11.06 -5.48 15.73
CA ILE A 181 -12.03 -6.36 16.42
C ILE A 181 -11.59 -6.75 17.85
N GLY A 182 -11.26 -5.73 18.68
CA GLY A 182 -10.98 -5.94 20.10
C GLY A 182 -9.61 -6.53 20.44
N LYS A 183 -8.72 -6.72 19.45
CA LYS A 183 -7.34 -7.17 19.66
C LYS A 183 -6.41 -5.99 19.88
N SER A 184 -5.33 -6.20 20.61
CA SER A 184 -4.20 -5.26 20.71
C SER A 184 -3.28 -5.41 19.51
N GLY A 185 -2.57 -4.33 19.16
CA GLY A 185 -1.58 -4.32 18.10
C GLY A 185 -0.42 -3.42 18.41
N THR A 186 0.67 -3.59 17.68
CA THR A 186 1.88 -2.78 17.84
C THR A 186 2.22 -2.06 16.55
N ALA A 187 2.51 -0.77 16.63
CA ALA A 187 3.01 0.06 15.53
C ALA A 187 4.40 0.59 15.88
N ILE A 188 5.37 0.29 15.04
CA ILE A 188 6.77 0.68 15.20
C ILE A 188 7.16 1.56 14.03
N SER A 189 7.64 2.75 14.33
CA SER A 189 7.96 3.77 13.32
C SER A 189 9.44 4.16 13.38
N PHE A 190 10.05 4.41 12.20
CA PHE A 190 11.42 4.87 12.08
C PHE A 190 11.44 6.33 11.62
N ALA A 191 11.82 7.22 12.52
CA ALA A 191 12.02 8.64 12.25
C ALA A 191 13.52 8.90 11.99
N CYS A 192 13.97 8.50 10.80
CA CYS A 192 15.34 8.74 10.34
C CYS A 192 15.50 10.17 9.82
N GLU A 193 16.70 10.55 9.42
CA GLU A 193 17.03 11.90 8.96
C GLU A 193 16.11 12.42 7.85
N ASP A 194 15.69 11.54 6.92
CA ASP A 194 14.85 11.92 5.79
C ASP A 194 13.38 12.16 6.18
N TYR A 195 12.91 11.53 7.27
CA TYR A 195 11.49 11.50 7.63
C TYR A 195 11.18 11.98 9.04
N ALA A 196 12.17 12.42 9.81
CA ALA A 196 11.97 12.87 11.20
C ALA A 196 10.96 14.02 11.30
N MET A 197 10.96 14.93 10.34
CA MET A 197 10.01 16.06 10.33
C MET A 197 8.55 15.64 10.18
N ASN A 198 8.29 14.53 9.48
CA ASN A 198 6.93 14.01 9.31
C ASN A 198 6.31 13.57 10.65
N LEU A 199 7.15 13.23 11.65
CA LEU A 199 6.66 12.84 12.98
C LEU A 199 5.85 13.95 13.63
N ILE A 200 6.27 15.20 13.47
CA ILE A 200 5.60 16.37 14.05
C ILE A 200 4.18 16.50 13.50
N ASP A 201 4.02 16.37 12.17
CA ASP A 201 2.72 16.47 11.51
C ASP A 201 1.82 15.28 11.87
N ILE A 202 2.40 14.09 12.00
CA ILE A 202 1.69 12.88 12.44
C ILE A 202 1.17 13.05 13.87
N GLU A 203 2.02 13.45 14.83
CA GLU A 203 1.64 13.64 16.22
C GLU A 203 0.58 14.74 16.37
N SER A 204 0.70 15.83 15.61
CA SER A 204 -0.30 16.90 15.55
C SER A 204 -1.65 16.38 15.05
N TYR A 205 -1.65 15.50 14.04
CA TYR A 205 -2.86 14.91 13.47
C TYR A 205 -3.56 13.95 14.44
N ILE A 206 -2.79 13.04 15.06
CA ILE A 206 -3.33 12.06 16.02
C ILE A 206 -3.58 12.68 17.41
N LYS A 207 -3.15 13.92 17.63
CA LYS A 207 -3.24 14.66 18.91
C LYS A 207 -2.60 13.92 20.08
N GLN A 208 -1.54 13.20 19.81
CA GLN A 208 -0.84 12.37 20.78
C GLN A 208 0.63 12.25 20.39
N SER A 209 1.55 12.35 21.37
CA SER A 209 2.96 12.05 21.14
C SER A 209 3.20 10.55 21.11
N ILE A 210 4.05 10.13 20.16
CA ILE A 210 4.47 8.73 20.04
C ILE A 210 5.71 8.52 20.90
N PRO A 211 5.67 7.61 21.89
CA PRO A 211 6.82 7.39 22.78
C PRO A 211 8.09 7.01 22.01
N ALA A 212 9.15 7.79 22.20
CA ALA A 212 10.46 7.48 21.67
C ALA A 212 11.09 6.32 22.47
N THR A 213 11.61 5.34 21.74
CA THR A 213 12.27 4.18 22.35
C THR A 213 13.75 4.23 22.03
N SER A 214 14.58 4.02 23.04
CA SER A 214 16.02 3.96 22.87
C SER A 214 16.43 2.74 22.05
N MET A 215 17.38 2.94 21.16
CA MET A 215 17.91 1.89 20.30
C MET A 215 19.17 1.31 20.97
N SER A 216 19.11 0.06 21.42
CA SER A 216 20.29 -0.65 21.91
C SER A 216 21.10 -1.22 20.74
N ASN A 217 22.41 -1.32 20.90
CA ASN A 217 23.27 -1.93 19.89
C ASN A 217 22.92 -3.40 19.59
N GLU A 218 22.29 -4.09 20.53
CA GLU A 218 21.82 -5.46 20.37
C GLU A 218 20.70 -5.61 19.36
N LEU A 219 19.94 -4.54 19.11
CA LEU A 219 18.90 -4.49 18.07
C LEU A 219 19.47 -4.25 16.66
N LEU A 220 20.73 -3.84 16.54
CA LEU A 220 21.39 -3.60 15.26
C LEU A 220 22.13 -4.86 14.82
N ILE A 221 21.41 -5.78 14.19
CA ILE A 221 22.04 -6.99 13.66
C ILE A 221 22.72 -6.71 12.32
N ASP A 222 23.88 -7.33 12.09
CA ASP A 222 24.57 -7.24 10.79
C ASP A 222 23.76 -7.97 9.72
N PRO A 223 23.25 -7.26 8.68
CA PRO A 223 22.38 -7.88 7.69
C PRO A 223 23.16 -8.82 6.77
N ALA A 224 22.68 -10.06 6.58
CA ALA A 224 23.18 -10.90 5.48
C ALA A 224 22.95 -10.20 4.13
N PRO A 225 23.78 -10.47 3.10
CA PRO A 225 23.65 -9.85 1.79
C PRO A 225 22.26 -10.00 1.19
N PRO A 226 21.73 -8.95 0.51
CA PRO A 226 20.41 -9.01 -0.10
C PRO A 226 20.36 -10.00 -1.27
N VAL A 227 19.27 -10.74 -1.36
CA VAL A 227 18.95 -11.59 -2.52
C VAL A 227 18.25 -10.73 -3.56
N LYS A 228 18.92 -10.45 -4.68
CA LYS A 228 18.37 -9.61 -5.74
C LYS A 228 17.11 -10.23 -6.35
N MET A 229 16.06 -9.39 -6.45
CA MET A 229 14.85 -9.77 -7.17
C MET A 229 15.18 -9.97 -8.66
N GLU A 230 14.93 -11.18 -9.20
CA GLU A 230 15.04 -11.38 -10.64
C GLU A 230 14.06 -10.45 -11.37
N LYS A 231 14.60 -9.51 -12.13
CA LYS A 231 13.78 -8.69 -13.04
C LYS A 231 13.13 -9.65 -14.03
N ALA A 232 11.78 -9.70 -14.04
CA ALA A 232 11.05 -10.39 -15.08
C ALA A 232 11.63 -9.92 -16.43
N ARG A 233 12.25 -10.84 -17.18
CA ARG A 233 12.80 -10.54 -18.50
C ARG A 233 11.68 -9.95 -19.34
N ALA A 234 11.83 -8.71 -19.76
CA ALA A 234 10.93 -8.13 -20.75
C ALA A 234 10.88 -9.10 -21.95
N PRO A 235 9.68 -9.40 -22.49
CA PRO A 235 9.60 -10.28 -23.65
C PRO A 235 10.49 -9.71 -24.76
N SER A 236 11.48 -10.48 -25.19
CA SER A 236 12.46 -10.05 -26.17
C SER A 236 11.70 -9.59 -27.43
N SER A 237 12.10 -8.47 -28.01
CA SER A 237 11.51 -7.84 -29.19
C SER A 237 11.44 -8.76 -30.42
N ALA A 238 12.12 -9.91 -30.39
CA ALA A 238 12.04 -10.97 -31.39
C ALA A 238 10.63 -11.59 -31.54
N ASN A 239 9.85 -11.68 -30.42
CA ASN A 239 8.51 -12.28 -30.49
C ASN A 239 7.43 -11.33 -31.00
N GLN A 240 7.67 -10.01 -31.00
CA GLN A 240 6.75 -9.04 -31.59
C GLN A 240 6.85 -9.00 -33.12
N ARG A 241 8.01 -9.29 -33.71
CA ARG A 241 8.18 -9.36 -35.17
C ARG A 241 7.53 -10.61 -35.78
N ALA A 242 7.47 -11.73 -35.03
CA ALA A 242 6.83 -12.97 -35.51
C ALA A 242 5.30 -12.85 -35.55
N ARG A 243 4.67 -12.11 -34.63
CA ARG A 243 3.20 -11.89 -34.64
C ARG A 243 2.73 -10.92 -35.73
N ARG A 244 3.57 -9.98 -36.20
CA ARG A 244 3.22 -9.06 -37.31
C ARG A 244 3.30 -9.70 -38.68
N ARG A 245 3.94 -10.87 -38.87
CA ARG A 245 4.08 -11.58 -40.16
C ARG A 245 2.95 -12.55 -40.49
N LYS A 246 2.02 -12.80 -39.57
CA LYS A 246 0.80 -13.59 -39.84
C LYS A 246 -0.43 -12.69 -39.96
N GLY A 247 -0.43 -11.82 -40.94
CA GLY A 247 -1.65 -11.16 -41.41
C GLY A 247 -2.46 -12.13 -42.29
N PRO A 248 -3.81 -12.04 -42.30
CA PRO A 248 -4.65 -12.96 -43.07
C PRO A 248 -4.40 -12.79 -44.57
N SER A 249 -4.07 -13.91 -45.22
CA SER A 249 -4.01 -13.98 -46.70
C SER A 249 -5.40 -13.74 -47.29
N ARG A 250 -5.56 -12.65 -48.03
CA ARG A 250 -6.74 -12.42 -48.84
C ARG A 250 -6.77 -13.44 -49.96
N SER A 251 -7.67 -14.41 -49.87
CA SER A 251 -8.03 -15.27 -51.01
C SER A 251 -8.82 -14.45 -52.01
N HIS A 252 -8.22 -14.25 -53.20
CA HIS A 252 -8.87 -13.68 -54.36
C HIS A 252 -9.84 -14.72 -54.95
N ASN A 253 -11.14 -14.56 -54.71
CA ASN A 253 -12.15 -15.35 -55.36
C ASN A 253 -12.58 -14.61 -56.67
N ARG A 254 -11.93 -14.95 -57.78
CA ARG A 254 -12.40 -14.59 -59.16
C ARG A 254 -13.61 -15.47 -59.48
N ARG A 255 -14.79 -14.91 -59.46
CA ARG A 255 -15.95 -15.48 -60.11
C ARG A 255 -16.15 -14.82 -61.47
N ASN A 256 -16.04 -15.67 -62.50
CA ASN A 256 -16.40 -15.43 -63.89
C ASN A 256 -17.80 -14.82 -63.99
N ARG A 257 -17.89 -13.72 -64.76
CA ARG A 257 -19.11 -13.34 -65.47
C ARG A 257 -18.92 -13.80 -66.92
N GLN A 258 -19.74 -14.76 -67.33
CA GLN A 258 -20.12 -14.96 -68.74
C GLN A 258 -21.64 -15.07 -68.76
N ALA A 259 -22.20 -14.20 -69.56
CA ALA A 259 -23.33 -14.31 -70.54
C ALA A 259 -24.71 -14.76 -69.97
N LEU A 260 -25.70 -13.93 -70.01
CA LEU A 260 -26.70 -13.66 -71.01
C LEU A 260 -27.58 -12.53 -70.54
#